data_31f2d6eefe4b784f91b768d58921af81
#
_entry.id   31f2d6eefe4b784f91b768d58921af81
#
_cell.length_a   1.000
_cell.length_b   1.000
_cell.length_c   1.000
_cell.angle_alpha   90.00
_cell.angle_beta   90.00
_cell.angle_gamma   90.00
#
_symmetry.space_group_name_H-M   'P 1'
#
loop_
_entity.id
_entity.type
_entity.pdbx_description
1 polymer ?
#
loop_
_entity_poly.entity_id
_entity_poly.type
_entity_poly.pdbx_seq_one_letter_code
_entity_poly.pdbx_strand_id
1 'polypeptide(L)'
;MENTYHCYANRELSWLRFNERVLEEAEDSRLPLCERLSFLSIFQSNLDEFFMVRVGSLYDQTLLKNNKLDIVTHMTPSEQIAAITPRVAELQAKCDKYYQHLLSALKENKYIKVDFDHLDKQQEHYWKAYFTSEILPILSPQVVDQRHPFPFLRNKEIYLGVLLHEKHTSEHTLGIVPISSQMERMHFVRKDNETCFALTEELVLLSLIHISEPTRRVVIS
;
A
#
# COMPACT_ATOMS: atom_id res chain seq x y z
N MET A 1 -25.08 41.24 -5.55
CA MET A 1 -25.05 39.77 -5.78
C MET A 1 -24.39 39.15 -4.56
N GLU A 2 -25.18 38.49 -3.73
CA GLU A 2 -24.66 37.79 -2.57
C GLU A 2 -23.68 36.72 -3.03
N ASN A 3 -22.58 36.60 -2.32
CA ASN A 3 -21.47 35.72 -2.64
C ASN A 3 -21.90 34.27 -2.36
N THR A 4 -22.53 33.60 -3.33
CA THR A 4 -23.08 32.22 -3.24
C THR A 4 -22.02 31.17 -3.26
N TYR A 5 -20.74 31.50 -3.36
CA TYR A 5 -19.61 30.56 -3.43
C TYR A 5 -19.46 29.67 -2.18
N HIS A 6 -19.96 30.14 -1.02
CA HIS A 6 -19.93 29.33 0.21
C HIS A 6 -20.93 28.18 0.24
N CYS A 7 -21.85 28.10 -0.71
CA CYS A 7 -22.84 27.01 -0.80
C CYS A 7 -22.33 25.80 -1.55
N TYR A 8 -21.20 25.90 -2.26
CA TYR A 8 -20.66 24.84 -3.08
C TYR A 8 -19.34 24.30 -2.52
N ALA A 9 -19.18 22.98 -2.53
CA ALA A 9 -17.93 22.34 -2.19
C ALA A 9 -17.04 22.18 -3.43
N ASN A 10 -15.72 22.22 -3.24
CA ASN A 10 -14.77 21.88 -4.29
C ASN A 10 -15.07 20.47 -4.83
N ARG A 11 -14.96 20.29 -6.15
CA ARG A 11 -15.29 19.04 -6.85
C ARG A 11 -14.45 17.87 -6.33
N GLU A 12 -13.17 18.08 -6.09
CA GLU A 12 -12.25 17.02 -5.67
C GLU A 12 -12.51 16.63 -4.19
N LEU A 13 -12.80 17.60 -3.34
CA LEU A 13 -13.19 17.31 -1.96
C LEU A 13 -14.57 16.62 -1.87
N SER A 14 -15.49 16.95 -2.78
CA SER A 14 -16.78 16.27 -2.89
C SER A 14 -16.60 14.83 -3.35
N TRP A 15 -15.64 14.57 -4.26
CA TRP A 15 -15.32 13.23 -4.69
C TRP A 15 -14.71 12.39 -3.54
N LEU A 16 -13.86 12.97 -2.71
CA LEU A 16 -13.34 12.28 -1.52
C LEU A 16 -14.46 11.93 -0.53
N ARG A 17 -15.48 12.77 -0.37
CA ARG A 17 -16.67 12.42 0.43
C ARG A 17 -17.48 11.27 -0.17
N PHE A 18 -17.54 11.19 -1.50
CA PHE A 18 -18.15 10.03 -2.16
C PHE A 18 -17.35 8.76 -1.86
N ASN A 19 -16.02 8.79 -2.03
CA ASN A 19 -15.17 7.62 -1.77
C ASN A 19 -15.16 7.23 -0.29
N GLU A 20 -15.35 8.19 0.64
CA GLU A 20 -15.56 7.88 2.05
C GLU A 20 -16.81 7.03 2.28
N ARG A 21 -17.93 7.31 1.58
CA ARG A 21 -19.13 6.48 1.69
C ARG A 21 -18.91 5.06 1.19
N VAL A 22 -18.07 4.89 0.14
CA VAL A 22 -17.63 3.57 -0.30
C VAL A 22 -16.85 2.86 0.82
N LEU A 23 -15.96 3.57 1.50
CA LEU A 23 -15.21 3.04 2.63
C LEU A 23 -16.13 2.65 3.81
N GLU A 24 -17.19 3.41 4.07
CA GLU A 24 -18.15 3.15 5.17
C GLU A 24 -18.89 1.82 5.01
N GLU A 25 -19.11 1.34 3.79
CA GLU A 25 -19.71 0.03 3.53
C GLU A 25 -18.84 -1.12 4.10
N ALA A 26 -17.52 -0.91 4.24
CA ALA A 26 -16.64 -1.89 4.86
C ALA A 26 -16.93 -2.12 6.36
N GLU A 27 -17.56 -1.17 7.05
CA GLU A 27 -17.96 -1.29 8.46
C GLU A 27 -19.42 -1.74 8.64
N ASP A 28 -20.21 -1.82 7.57
CA ASP A 28 -21.60 -2.26 7.67
C ASP A 28 -21.67 -3.77 7.98
N SER A 29 -22.01 -4.10 9.22
CA SER A 29 -22.11 -5.49 9.70
C SER A 29 -23.22 -6.30 9.02
N ARG A 30 -24.14 -5.67 8.30
CA ARG A 30 -25.19 -6.33 7.52
C ARG A 30 -24.64 -6.99 6.25
N LEU A 31 -23.48 -6.56 5.79
CA LEU A 31 -22.81 -7.10 4.61
C LEU A 31 -21.96 -8.32 4.96
N PRO A 32 -21.88 -9.31 4.06
CA PRO A 32 -20.95 -10.44 4.21
C PRO A 32 -19.50 -9.97 4.34
N LEU A 33 -18.70 -10.69 5.15
CA LEU A 33 -17.33 -10.29 5.47
C LEU A 33 -16.44 -10.07 4.23
N CYS A 34 -16.55 -10.93 3.21
CA CYS A 34 -15.78 -10.80 1.98
C CYS A 34 -16.21 -9.57 1.16
N GLU A 35 -17.49 -9.21 1.17
CA GLU A 35 -17.97 -7.99 0.52
C GLU A 35 -17.40 -6.75 1.21
N ARG A 36 -17.34 -6.75 2.53
CA ARG A 36 -16.74 -5.67 3.31
C ARG A 36 -15.25 -5.48 2.96
N LEU A 37 -14.50 -6.57 2.79
CA LEU A 37 -13.12 -6.53 2.29
C LEU A 37 -13.04 -5.97 0.86
N SER A 38 -13.98 -6.32 0.00
CA SER A 38 -14.07 -5.80 -1.36
C SER A 38 -14.25 -4.29 -1.36
N PHE A 39 -15.06 -3.72 -0.45
CA PHE A 39 -15.23 -2.27 -0.33
C PHE A 39 -13.96 -1.54 0.07
N LEU A 40 -13.09 -2.12 0.92
CA LEU A 40 -11.75 -1.57 1.19
C LEU A 40 -10.89 -1.54 -0.07
N SER A 41 -10.92 -2.60 -0.85
CA SER A 41 -10.17 -2.68 -2.12
C SER A 41 -10.68 -1.66 -3.14
N ILE A 42 -12.00 -1.49 -3.25
CA ILE A 42 -12.63 -0.50 -4.14
C ILE A 42 -12.25 0.92 -3.70
N PHE A 43 -12.32 1.21 -2.39
CA PHE A 43 -11.90 2.51 -1.85
C PHE A 43 -10.45 2.84 -2.25
N GLN A 44 -9.52 1.90 -2.06
CA GLN A 44 -8.11 2.09 -2.37
C GLN A 44 -7.88 2.25 -3.87
N SER A 45 -8.50 1.41 -4.70
CA SER A 45 -8.39 1.51 -6.16
C SER A 45 -8.93 2.83 -6.70
N ASN A 46 -10.03 3.31 -6.15
CA ASN A 46 -10.60 4.62 -6.48
C ASN A 46 -9.63 5.75 -6.10
N LEU A 47 -8.99 5.64 -4.95
CA LEU A 47 -8.03 6.64 -4.48
C LEU A 47 -6.78 6.68 -5.37
N ASP A 48 -6.26 5.53 -5.78
CA ASP A 48 -5.15 5.44 -6.73
C ASP A 48 -5.48 6.15 -8.05
N GLU A 49 -6.66 5.88 -8.62
CA GLU A 49 -7.10 6.54 -9.85
C GLU A 49 -7.28 8.04 -9.67
N PHE A 50 -7.82 8.46 -8.52
CA PHE A 50 -7.97 9.87 -8.17
C PHE A 50 -6.62 10.60 -8.17
N PHE A 51 -5.58 10.01 -7.57
CA PHE A 51 -4.24 10.57 -7.58
C PHE A 51 -3.63 10.60 -8.96
N MET A 52 -3.71 9.51 -9.71
CA MET A 52 -3.12 9.43 -11.06
C MET A 52 -3.74 10.44 -12.02
N VAL A 53 -5.06 10.62 -11.98
CA VAL A 53 -5.78 11.41 -12.99
C VAL A 53 -6.02 12.83 -12.49
N ARG A 54 -6.62 12.98 -11.31
CA ARG A 54 -7.09 14.30 -10.86
C ARG A 54 -6.02 15.09 -10.15
N VAL A 55 -5.36 14.50 -9.15
CA VAL A 55 -4.27 15.17 -8.42
C VAL A 55 -3.08 15.40 -9.34
N GLY A 56 -2.74 14.43 -10.20
CA GLY A 56 -1.71 14.59 -11.23
C GLY A 56 -1.99 15.78 -12.13
N SER A 57 -3.22 15.92 -12.62
CA SER A 57 -3.61 17.09 -13.44
C SER A 57 -3.54 18.42 -12.67
N LEU A 58 -3.91 18.44 -11.39
CA LEU A 58 -3.74 19.64 -10.55
C LEU A 58 -2.26 19.98 -10.36
N TYR A 59 -1.43 18.97 -10.12
CA TYR A 59 0.02 19.14 -9.98
C TYR A 59 0.65 19.72 -11.24
N ASP A 60 0.32 19.21 -12.42
CA ASP A 60 0.80 19.74 -13.71
C ASP A 60 0.40 21.22 -13.89
N GLN A 61 -0.79 21.60 -13.46
CA GLN A 61 -1.24 22.99 -13.51
C GLN A 61 -0.40 23.90 -12.60
N THR A 62 0.11 23.39 -11.46
CA THR A 62 1.03 24.16 -10.61
C THR A 62 2.36 24.45 -11.29
N LEU A 63 2.87 23.49 -12.09
CA LEU A 63 4.14 23.63 -12.83
C LEU A 63 4.03 24.62 -13.99
N LEU A 64 2.89 24.67 -14.64
CA LEU A 64 2.65 25.56 -15.81
C LEU A 64 2.49 27.04 -15.42
N LYS A 65 2.61 27.38 -14.12
CA LYS A 65 2.37 28.74 -13.59
C LYS A 65 1.04 29.33 -14.06
N ASN A 66 0.09 28.47 -14.40
CA ASN A 66 -1.23 28.85 -14.85
C ASN A 66 -2.12 29.01 -13.63
N ASN A 67 -2.40 30.26 -13.24
CA ASN A 67 -3.25 30.60 -12.10
C ASN A 67 -4.74 30.37 -12.43
N LYS A 68 -5.08 29.31 -13.14
CA LYS A 68 -6.47 28.95 -13.42
C LYS A 68 -7.16 28.56 -12.11
N LEU A 69 -8.05 29.41 -11.66
CA LEU A 69 -8.84 29.17 -10.47
C LEU A 69 -9.95 28.15 -10.75
N ASP A 70 -10.28 27.35 -9.76
CA ASP A 70 -11.50 26.54 -9.77
C ASP A 70 -12.73 27.46 -9.96
N ILE A 71 -13.62 27.10 -10.85
CA ILE A 71 -14.74 27.95 -11.26
C ILE A 71 -15.70 28.21 -10.10
N VAL A 72 -15.82 27.26 -9.18
CA VAL A 72 -16.82 27.28 -8.12
C VAL A 72 -16.27 27.83 -6.80
N THR A 73 -15.10 27.36 -6.40
CA THR A 73 -14.49 27.70 -5.10
C THR A 73 -13.40 28.75 -5.20
N HIS A 74 -12.99 29.12 -6.43
CA HIS A 74 -11.87 30.02 -6.71
C HIS A 74 -10.53 29.61 -6.07
N MET A 75 -10.38 28.32 -5.71
CA MET A 75 -9.13 27.78 -5.21
C MET A 75 -8.12 27.62 -6.36
N THR A 76 -6.89 27.97 -6.09
CA THR A 76 -5.76 27.63 -6.97
C THR A 76 -5.49 26.11 -6.97
N PRO A 77 -4.80 25.54 -7.97
CA PRO A 77 -4.39 24.14 -7.96
C PRO A 77 -3.62 23.76 -6.69
N SER A 78 -2.72 24.61 -6.23
CA SER A 78 -1.94 24.38 -5.00
C SER A 78 -2.80 24.34 -3.74
N GLU A 79 -3.77 25.23 -3.62
CA GLU A 79 -4.73 25.25 -2.50
C GLU A 79 -5.62 24.00 -2.50
N GLN A 80 -6.04 23.54 -3.68
CA GLN A 80 -6.80 22.29 -3.80
C GLN A 80 -5.98 21.11 -3.33
N ILE A 81 -4.72 20.97 -3.77
CA ILE A 81 -3.81 19.89 -3.33
C ILE A 81 -3.58 19.97 -1.81
N ALA A 82 -3.35 21.18 -1.28
CA ALA A 82 -3.18 21.39 0.16
C ALA A 82 -4.40 20.99 0.99
N ALA A 83 -5.61 21.12 0.44
CA ALA A 83 -6.85 20.69 1.09
C ALA A 83 -7.12 19.18 0.93
N ILE A 84 -6.72 18.59 -0.20
CA ILE A 84 -6.85 17.14 -0.48
C ILE A 84 -5.98 16.32 0.45
N THR A 85 -4.71 16.70 0.62
CA THR A 85 -3.70 15.90 1.32
C THR A 85 -4.10 15.52 2.75
N PRO A 86 -4.49 16.44 3.64
CA PRO A 86 -4.91 16.09 5.00
C PRO A 86 -6.19 15.23 5.00
N ARG A 87 -7.11 15.50 4.07
CA ARG A 87 -8.35 14.71 3.97
C ARG A 87 -8.09 13.28 3.57
N VAL A 88 -7.16 13.05 2.65
CA VAL A 88 -6.74 11.69 2.28
C VAL A 88 -6.06 10.99 3.45
N ALA A 89 -5.19 11.67 4.21
CA ALA A 89 -4.57 11.08 5.39
C ALA A 89 -5.59 10.61 6.44
N GLU A 90 -6.66 11.40 6.68
CA GLU A 90 -7.77 11.00 7.55
C GLU A 90 -8.49 9.73 7.03
N LEU A 91 -8.77 9.67 5.73
CA LEU A 91 -9.45 8.53 5.11
C LEU A 91 -8.57 7.27 5.13
N GLN A 92 -7.27 7.40 4.93
CA GLN A 92 -6.33 6.29 5.05
C GLN A 92 -6.29 5.74 6.48
N ALA A 93 -6.19 6.60 7.48
CA ALA A 93 -6.24 6.16 8.88
C ALA A 93 -7.56 5.45 9.23
N LYS A 94 -8.69 5.92 8.65
CA LYS A 94 -10.00 5.25 8.78
C LYS A 94 -10.00 3.88 8.09
N CYS A 95 -9.42 3.79 6.89
CA CYS A 95 -9.27 2.55 6.13
C CYS A 95 -8.44 1.51 6.91
N ASP A 96 -7.30 1.91 7.46
CA ASP A 96 -6.42 1.04 8.27
C ASP A 96 -7.15 0.49 9.49
N LYS A 97 -7.91 1.35 10.18
CA LYS A 97 -8.75 0.92 11.31
C LYS A 97 -9.77 -0.14 10.89
N TYR A 98 -10.48 0.07 9.78
CA TYR A 98 -11.47 -0.87 9.27
C TYR A 98 -10.84 -2.18 8.84
N TYR A 99 -9.67 -2.12 8.23
CA TYR A 99 -8.89 -3.31 7.89
C TYR A 99 -8.54 -4.14 9.12
N GLN A 100 -8.10 -3.53 10.23
CA GLN A 100 -7.81 -4.24 11.47
C GLN A 100 -9.06 -4.89 12.08
N HIS A 101 -10.22 -4.22 12.03
CA HIS A 101 -11.49 -4.83 12.46
C HIS A 101 -11.86 -6.04 11.60
N LEU A 102 -11.65 -5.95 10.29
CA LEU A 102 -11.95 -7.07 9.38
C LEU A 102 -10.97 -8.23 9.55
N LEU A 103 -9.69 -7.97 9.83
CA LEU A 103 -8.74 -9.03 10.19
C LEU A 103 -9.16 -9.76 11.46
N SER A 104 -9.67 -9.05 12.46
CA SER A 104 -10.20 -9.66 13.68
C SER A 104 -11.43 -10.55 13.39
N ALA A 105 -12.35 -10.05 12.56
CA ALA A 105 -13.53 -10.83 12.13
C ALA A 105 -13.15 -12.04 11.25
N LEU A 106 -12.12 -11.93 10.41
CA LEU A 106 -11.59 -13.07 9.66
C LEU A 106 -11.03 -14.14 10.59
N LYS A 107 -10.30 -13.75 11.62
CA LYS A 107 -9.76 -14.69 12.62
C LYS A 107 -10.86 -15.45 13.37
N GLU A 108 -11.96 -14.79 13.73
CA GLU A 108 -13.13 -15.45 14.31
C GLU A 108 -13.74 -16.49 13.36
N ASN A 109 -13.65 -16.26 12.05
CA ASN A 109 -14.09 -17.16 10.99
C ASN A 109 -13.00 -18.15 10.54
N LYS A 110 -11.93 -18.35 11.34
CA LYS A 110 -10.85 -19.30 11.07
C LYS A 110 -9.96 -18.97 9.86
N TYR A 111 -9.93 -17.71 9.41
CA TYR A 111 -8.97 -17.17 8.46
C TYR A 111 -7.96 -16.31 9.21
N ILE A 112 -6.74 -16.77 9.33
CA ILE A 112 -5.72 -16.16 10.18
C ILE A 112 -4.61 -15.60 9.31
N LYS A 113 -4.41 -14.28 9.36
CA LYS A 113 -3.21 -13.69 8.78
C LYS A 113 -2.00 -14.11 9.60
N VAL A 114 -0.96 -14.61 8.93
CA VAL A 114 0.28 -15.04 9.58
C VAL A 114 0.97 -13.82 10.20
N ASP A 115 1.36 -13.95 11.47
CA ASP A 115 2.18 -12.97 12.16
C ASP A 115 3.63 -13.47 12.16
N PHE A 116 4.45 -12.85 11.31
CA PHE A 116 5.84 -13.25 11.12
C PHE A 116 6.76 -12.85 12.28
N ASP A 117 6.32 -11.96 13.16
CA ASP A 117 7.08 -11.57 14.34
C ASP A 117 6.93 -12.59 15.48
N HIS A 118 5.90 -13.44 15.43
CA HIS A 118 5.56 -14.40 16.48
C HIS A 118 5.38 -15.84 15.95
N LEU A 119 6.23 -16.27 15.02
CA LEU A 119 6.22 -17.65 14.50
C LEU A 119 6.75 -18.64 15.52
N ASP A 120 6.11 -19.82 15.61
CA ASP A 120 6.74 -20.98 16.22
C ASP A 120 7.81 -21.58 15.30
N LYS A 121 8.69 -22.45 15.84
CA LYS A 121 9.80 -23.06 15.09
C LYS A 121 9.33 -23.87 13.88
N GLN A 122 8.14 -24.49 13.96
CA GLN A 122 7.60 -25.31 12.86
C GLN A 122 7.07 -24.40 11.75
N GLN A 123 6.39 -23.34 12.11
CA GLN A 123 5.91 -22.32 11.17
C GLN A 123 7.08 -21.61 10.48
N GLU A 124 8.11 -21.22 11.25
CA GLU A 124 9.32 -20.59 10.70
C GLU A 124 10.01 -21.50 9.69
N HIS A 125 10.19 -22.79 10.02
CA HIS A 125 10.78 -23.76 9.10
C HIS A 125 9.95 -23.93 7.83
N TYR A 126 8.62 -24.02 7.96
CA TYR A 126 7.71 -24.15 6.83
C TYR A 126 7.82 -22.94 5.89
N TRP A 127 7.69 -21.73 6.41
CA TRP A 127 7.70 -20.53 5.59
C TRP A 127 9.06 -20.26 4.95
N LYS A 128 10.16 -20.60 5.62
CA LYS A 128 11.51 -20.56 5.02
C LYS A 128 11.66 -21.54 3.87
N ALA A 129 11.20 -22.77 4.04
CA ALA A 129 11.22 -23.76 2.98
C ALA A 129 10.39 -23.31 1.79
N TYR A 130 9.15 -22.83 2.04
CA TYR A 130 8.26 -22.33 1.03
C TYR A 130 8.88 -21.14 0.26
N PHE A 131 9.44 -20.17 0.96
CA PHE A 131 10.13 -19.05 0.33
C PHE A 131 11.26 -19.53 -0.59
N THR A 132 12.09 -20.47 -0.12
CA THR A 132 13.26 -20.95 -0.87
C THR A 132 12.86 -21.71 -2.12
N SER A 133 11.78 -22.49 -2.08
CA SER A 133 11.33 -23.30 -3.23
C SER A 133 10.48 -22.54 -4.23
N GLU A 134 9.57 -21.69 -3.74
CA GLU A 134 8.53 -21.10 -4.59
C GLU A 134 8.79 -19.62 -4.94
N ILE A 135 9.33 -18.85 -4.00
CA ILE A 135 9.44 -17.39 -4.17
C ILE A 135 10.82 -16.96 -4.64
N LEU A 136 11.87 -17.45 -3.97
CA LEU A 136 13.25 -17.04 -4.24
C LEU A 136 13.68 -17.22 -5.72
N PRO A 137 13.32 -18.31 -6.44
CA PRO A 137 13.73 -18.50 -7.83
C PRO A 137 13.12 -17.48 -8.81
N ILE A 138 12.03 -16.81 -8.42
CA ILE A 138 11.31 -15.84 -9.26
C ILE A 138 11.75 -14.41 -8.96
N LEU A 139 12.37 -14.17 -7.79
CA LEU A 139 12.83 -12.85 -7.39
C LEU A 139 13.98 -12.36 -8.27
N SER A 140 13.92 -11.11 -8.68
CA SER A 140 14.96 -10.45 -9.46
C SER A 140 15.42 -9.17 -8.74
N PRO A 141 16.19 -9.28 -7.65
CA PRO A 141 16.69 -8.13 -6.92
C PRO A 141 17.65 -7.32 -7.80
N GLN A 142 17.55 -6.00 -7.72
CA GLN A 142 18.40 -5.05 -8.43
C GLN A 142 19.19 -4.21 -7.43
N VAL A 143 20.47 -4.02 -7.66
CA VAL A 143 21.31 -3.15 -6.85
C VAL A 143 21.51 -1.82 -7.59
N VAL A 144 21.25 -0.73 -6.88
CA VAL A 144 21.43 0.63 -7.43
C VAL A 144 22.83 1.11 -7.08
N ASP A 145 23.67 1.26 -8.12
CA ASP A 145 25.04 1.74 -8.00
C ASP A 145 25.37 2.70 -9.15
N GLN A 146 26.64 3.10 -9.26
CA GLN A 146 27.10 3.99 -10.34
C GLN A 146 26.92 3.41 -11.75
N ARG A 147 26.89 2.09 -11.91
CA ARG A 147 26.73 1.39 -13.18
C ARG A 147 25.26 1.03 -13.46
N HIS A 148 24.48 0.87 -12.39
CA HIS A 148 23.10 0.49 -12.45
C HIS A 148 22.24 1.60 -11.80
N PRO A 149 21.76 2.58 -12.61
CA PRO A 149 20.98 3.70 -12.11
C PRO A 149 19.65 3.20 -11.52
N PHE A 150 19.01 4.07 -10.75
CA PHE A 150 17.71 3.78 -10.13
C PHE A 150 16.71 3.31 -11.20
N PRO A 151 16.08 2.13 -11.05
CA PRO A 151 15.19 1.57 -12.04
C PRO A 151 13.90 2.38 -12.16
N PHE A 152 13.26 2.29 -13.32
CA PHE A 152 11.92 2.83 -13.49
C PHE A 152 10.92 1.95 -12.73
N LEU A 153 10.31 2.51 -11.69
CA LEU A 153 9.28 1.82 -10.91
C LEU A 153 7.93 1.94 -11.63
N ARG A 154 7.31 0.80 -11.87
CA ARG A 154 5.96 0.76 -12.47
C ARG A 154 4.92 1.15 -11.45
N ASN A 155 3.91 1.88 -11.89
CA ASN A 155 2.78 2.24 -11.05
C ASN A 155 1.97 1.00 -10.65
N LYS A 156 1.42 0.99 -9.43
CA LYS A 156 0.63 -0.12 -8.84
C LYS A 156 1.41 -1.44 -8.64
N GLU A 157 2.73 -1.42 -8.72
CA GLU A 157 3.57 -2.57 -8.34
C GLU A 157 4.19 -2.34 -6.97
N ILE A 158 4.46 -3.42 -6.26
CA ILE A 158 5.10 -3.39 -4.95
C ILE A 158 6.59 -3.62 -5.12
N TYR A 159 7.37 -2.80 -4.45
CA TYR A 159 8.83 -2.90 -4.40
C TYR A 159 9.30 -2.88 -2.96
N LEU A 160 10.23 -3.76 -2.61
CA LEU A 160 10.94 -3.70 -1.35
C LEU A 160 12.27 -2.99 -1.53
N GLY A 161 12.47 -1.91 -0.80
CA GLY A 161 13.76 -1.22 -0.72
C GLY A 161 14.62 -1.83 0.39
N VAL A 162 15.85 -2.21 0.08
CA VAL A 162 16.79 -2.83 1.01
C VAL A 162 18.07 -2.03 1.06
N LEU A 163 18.44 -1.52 2.23
CA LEU A 163 19.75 -0.91 2.43
C LEU A 163 20.77 -2.02 2.69
N LEU A 164 21.68 -2.19 1.75
CA LEU A 164 22.78 -3.13 1.80
C LEU A 164 23.99 -2.43 2.43
N HIS A 165 24.60 -3.06 3.44
CA HIS A 165 25.82 -2.58 4.04
C HIS A 165 26.98 -3.50 3.62
N GLU A 166 28.01 -2.94 3.01
CA GLU A 166 29.18 -3.70 2.61
C GLU A 166 30.09 -3.94 3.83
N LYS A 167 30.53 -5.18 4.03
CA LYS A 167 31.26 -5.59 5.25
C LYS A 167 32.59 -4.83 5.48
N HIS A 168 33.15 -4.21 4.45
CA HIS A 168 34.48 -3.60 4.51
C HIS A 168 34.50 -2.08 4.19
N THR A 169 33.36 -1.51 3.86
CA THR A 169 33.22 -0.08 3.57
C THR A 169 32.08 0.50 4.41
N SER A 170 32.14 1.80 4.70
CA SER A 170 31.02 2.49 5.37
C SER A 170 29.91 2.89 4.39
N GLU A 171 29.96 2.40 3.18
CA GLU A 171 29.01 2.75 2.13
C GLU A 171 27.74 1.93 2.21
N HIS A 172 26.61 2.58 1.97
CA HIS A 172 25.32 1.96 1.88
C HIS A 172 24.90 1.91 0.42
N THR A 173 24.47 0.76 -0.03
CA THR A 173 23.96 0.55 -1.39
C THR A 173 22.47 0.20 -1.31
N LEU A 174 21.67 0.78 -2.18
CA LEU A 174 20.24 0.49 -2.25
C LEU A 174 19.99 -0.75 -3.12
N GLY A 175 19.34 -1.75 -2.54
CA GLY A 175 18.75 -2.88 -3.28
C GLY A 175 17.26 -2.64 -3.48
N ILE A 176 16.74 -2.99 -4.65
CA ILE A 176 15.31 -2.94 -4.97
C ILE A 176 14.87 -4.35 -5.37
N VAL A 177 13.85 -4.87 -4.69
CA VAL A 177 13.29 -6.19 -4.96
C VAL A 177 11.85 -6.00 -5.45
N PRO A 178 11.59 -6.15 -6.76
CA PRO A 178 10.24 -6.09 -7.28
C PRO A 178 9.43 -7.31 -6.86
N ILE A 179 8.21 -7.10 -6.38
CA ILE A 179 7.22 -8.15 -6.18
C ILE A 179 6.40 -8.22 -7.47
N SER A 180 6.77 -9.15 -8.35
CA SER A 180 6.15 -9.27 -9.66
C SER A 180 4.65 -9.56 -9.57
N SER A 181 3.86 -8.90 -10.41
CA SER A 181 2.42 -9.21 -10.59
C SER A 181 2.15 -10.62 -11.14
N GLN A 182 3.19 -11.34 -11.60
CA GLN A 182 3.11 -12.74 -12.01
C GLN A 182 3.15 -13.71 -10.83
N MET A 183 3.54 -13.23 -9.64
CA MET A 183 3.56 -14.03 -8.41
C MET A 183 2.18 -14.00 -7.77
N GLU A 184 1.75 -15.14 -7.23
CA GLU A 184 0.60 -15.15 -6.34
C GLU A 184 0.91 -14.27 -5.13
N ARG A 185 0.03 -13.32 -4.85
CA ARG A 185 0.24 -12.38 -3.76
C ARG A 185 -0.15 -12.94 -2.40
N MET A 186 -1.09 -13.90 -2.37
CA MET A 186 -1.58 -14.51 -1.13
C MET A 186 -1.32 -16.01 -1.15
N HIS A 187 -0.67 -16.49 -0.09
CA HIS A 187 -0.35 -17.90 0.09
C HIS A 187 -1.17 -18.47 1.23
N PHE A 188 -1.92 -19.55 0.96
CA PHE A 188 -2.82 -20.16 1.93
C PHE A 188 -2.29 -21.50 2.40
N VAL A 189 -2.34 -21.71 3.72
CA VAL A 189 -1.99 -22.98 4.38
C VAL A 189 -3.13 -23.40 5.27
N ARG A 190 -3.63 -24.63 5.07
CA ARG A 190 -4.62 -25.23 5.95
C ARG A 190 -3.93 -26.02 7.05
N LYS A 191 -4.26 -25.74 8.30
CA LYS A 191 -3.81 -26.48 9.46
C LYS A 191 -5.02 -26.75 10.35
N ASP A 192 -5.31 -28.02 10.58
CA ASP A 192 -6.49 -28.46 11.33
C ASP A 192 -7.80 -27.91 10.74
N ASN A 193 -8.50 -27.03 11.42
CA ASN A 193 -9.73 -26.40 10.97
C ASN A 193 -9.56 -24.89 10.69
N GLU A 194 -8.34 -24.45 10.49
CA GLU A 194 -7.99 -23.05 10.25
C GLU A 194 -7.29 -22.88 8.91
N THR A 195 -7.48 -21.71 8.28
CA THR A 195 -6.79 -21.33 7.06
C THR A 195 -5.89 -20.14 7.38
N CYS A 196 -4.58 -20.37 7.44
CA CYS A 196 -3.60 -19.31 7.59
C CYS A 196 -3.27 -18.73 6.22
N PHE A 197 -3.06 -17.41 6.15
CA PHE A 197 -2.60 -16.77 4.92
C PHE A 197 -1.46 -15.79 5.18
N ALA A 198 -0.54 -15.71 4.21
CA ALA A 198 0.59 -14.80 4.20
C ALA A 198 0.62 -14.03 2.88
N LEU A 199 1.19 -12.81 2.91
CA LEU A 199 1.42 -12.02 1.71
C LEU A 199 2.86 -12.22 1.22
N THR A 200 3.05 -12.24 -0.11
CA THR A 200 4.38 -12.43 -0.71
C THR A 200 5.39 -11.39 -0.22
N GLU A 201 4.99 -10.13 -0.13
CA GLU A 201 5.86 -9.06 0.37
C GLU A 201 6.34 -9.31 1.80
N GLU A 202 5.52 -9.87 2.66
CA GLU A 202 5.89 -10.21 4.05
C GLU A 202 6.86 -11.39 4.11
N LEU A 203 6.67 -12.41 3.24
CA LEU A 203 7.58 -13.54 3.10
C LEU A 203 8.96 -13.11 2.59
N VAL A 204 9.00 -12.22 1.60
CA VAL A 204 10.26 -11.68 1.09
C VAL A 204 10.95 -10.84 2.17
N LEU A 205 10.20 -10.02 2.91
CA LEU A 205 10.72 -9.22 4.00
C LEU A 205 11.35 -10.08 5.11
N LEU A 206 10.62 -11.11 5.59
CA LEU A 206 11.11 -12.06 6.58
C LEU A 206 12.44 -12.68 6.15
N SER A 207 12.52 -13.14 4.90
CA SER A 207 13.71 -13.79 4.37
C SER A 207 14.89 -12.83 4.24
N LEU A 208 14.65 -11.59 3.84
CA LEU A 208 15.69 -10.57 3.77
C LEU A 208 16.23 -10.20 5.16
N ILE A 209 15.41 -10.25 6.19
CA ILE A 209 15.83 -10.02 7.58
C ILE A 209 16.64 -11.21 8.11
N HIS A 210 16.26 -12.45 7.79
CA HIS A 210 16.89 -13.66 8.31
C HIS A 210 18.09 -14.18 7.51
N ILE A 211 18.13 -13.95 6.19
CA ILE A 211 19.23 -14.37 5.30
C ILE A 211 20.41 -13.39 5.39
N SER A 212 20.15 -12.14 5.74
CA SER A 212 21.18 -11.13 5.89
C SER A 212 21.56 -10.99 7.36
N GLU A 213 22.85 -11.19 7.68
CA GLU A 213 23.42 -10.82 8.97
C GLU A 213 22.95 -9.45 9.46
N PRO A 214 22.96 -9.16 10.79
CA PRO A 214 22.19 -8.09 11.45
C PRO A 214 22.50 -6.63 11.08
N THR A 215 22.97 -6.38 9.88
CA THR A 215 23.38 -5.04 9.40
C THR A 215 22.49 -4.44 8.29
N ARG A 216 21.35 -5.06 7.95
CA ARG A 216 20.47 -4.56 6.89
C ARG A 216 19.21 -3.93 7.46
N ARG A 217 18.94 -2.67 7.11
CA ARG A 217 17.64 -2.02 7.36
C ARG A 217 16.78 -2.16 6.11
N VAL A 218 15.60 -2.72 6.28
CA VAL A 218 14.58 -2.77 5.22
C VAL A 218 13.63 -1.58 5.40
N VAL A 219 13.45 -0.82 4.34
CA VAL A 219 12.46 0.26 4.28
C VAL A 219 11.38 -0.19 3.30
N ILE A 220 10.15 -0.24 3.77
CA ILE A 220 8.97 -0.52 2.93
C ILE A 220 8.42 0.82 2.48
N SER A 221 8.23 1.02 1.20
CA SER A 221 7.51 2.18 0.64
C SER A 221 6.15 1.75 0.14
#